data_8894b23f7fda2852906d6c54e419068d
#
_entry.id   8894b23f7fda2852906d6c54e419068d
#
_cell.length_a   1.000
_cell.length_b   1.000
_cell.length_c   1.000
_cell.angle_alpha   90.00
_cell.angle_beta   90.00
_cell.angle_gamma   90.00
#
_symmetry.space_group_name_H-M   'P 1'
#
loop_
_entity.id
_entity.type
_entity.pdbx_description
1 polymer ?
#
loop_
_entity_poly.entity_id
_entity_poly.type
_entity_poly.pdbx_seq_one_letter_code
_entity_poly.pdbx_strand_id
1 'polypeptide(L)'
;MPAYYRKAEDLKHRSSFEAYQVAYSVVSLTAKEGNRYAMMTLDWIREKKAFLIDMDGVIYHGKFLLPGVPEFISWLREEGKLYRFVTNNSYFTAEELSERLCAMGIDERPKHFYTSAMAAASFCSHQADDPTAWVIGANGLYSALEAAGVRITDENPEFVIVGESEKEYTWQAIEKAVNLVVNGARLIGTNADLAGPG
;
A
#
# COMPACT_ATOMS: atom_id res chain seq x y z
N MET A 1 -16.32 0.24 -21.74
CA MET A 1 -16.40 0.38 -20.26
C MET A 1 -16.69 -0.98 -19.68
N PRO A 2 -15.88 -1.50 -18.75
CA PRO A 2 -16.12 -2.79 -18.12
C PRO A 2 -17.42 -2.77 -17.31
N ALA A 3 -18.09 -3.92 -17.24
CA ALA A 3 -19.39 -4.09 -16.59
C ALA A 3 -19.43 -3.68 -15.09
N TYR A 4 -18.30 -3.51 -14.46
CA TYR A 4 -18.12 -3.06 -13.08
C TYR A 4 -18.62 -1.62 -12.82
N TYR A 5 -18.46 -0.72 -13.79
CA TYR A 5 -18.85 0.69 -13.61
C TYR A 5 -20.35 0.95 -13.74
N ARG A 6 -21.12 0.05 -14.39
CA ARG A 6 -22.60 0.18 -14.47
C ARG A 6 -23.30 -0.10 -13.14
N LYS A 7 -22.68 -0.87 -12.24
CA LYS A 7 -23.28 -1.14 -10.91
C LYS A 7 -23.08 -0.02 -9.89
N ALA A 8 -22.09 0.85 -10.09
CA ALA A 8 -21.84 1.97 -9.17
C ALA A 8 -22.88 3.10 -9.26
N GLU A 9 -23.53 3.28 -10.42
CA GLU A 9 -24.61 4.27 -10.56
C GLU A 9 -25.92 3.83 -9.91
N ASP A 10 -26.19 2.52 -9.84
CA ASP A 10 -27.37 1.97 -9.17
C ASP A 10 -27.29 2.03 -7.63
N LEU A 11 -26.11 2.32 -7.06
CA LEU A 11 -25.88 2.35 -5.62
C LEU A 11 -26.30 3.65 -4.94
N LYS A 12 -26.60 4.71 -5.68
CA LYS A 12 -27.03 6.01 -5.14
C LYS A 12 -28.32 5.98 -4.31
N HIS A 13 -29.06 4.89 -4.35
CA HIS A 13 -30.36 4.69 -3.65
C HIS A 13 -30.37 3.52 -2.68
N ARG A 14 -29.23 2.86 -2.45
CA ARG A 14 -29.14 1.74 -1.49
C ARG A 14 -28.64 2.23 -0.13
N SER A 15 -29.09 1.57 0.94
CA SER A 15 -28.61 1.89 2.29
C SER A 15 -27.09 1.75 2.36
N SER A 16 -26.42 2.51 3.22
CA SER A 16 -24.97 2.47 3.45
C SER A 16 -24.44 1.04 3.64
N PHE A 17 -25.27 0.16 4.18
CA PHE A 17 -25.01 -1.25 4.40
C PHE A 17 -24.92 -2.09 3.10
N GLU A 18 -25.73 -1.79 2.08
CA GLU A 18 -25.70 -2.50 0.79
C GLU A 18 -24.54 -2.04 -0.11
N ALA A 19 -24.17 -0.76 -0.04
CA ALA A 19 -22.96 -0.23 -0.68
C ALA A 19 -21.71 -0.91 -0.16
N TYR A 20 -21.70 -1.19 1.14
CA TYR A 20 -20.67 -1.94 1.84
C TYR A 20 -20.52 -3.39 1.33
N GLN A 21 -21.62 -4.07 1.04
CA GLN A 21 -21.59 -5.43 0.47
C GLN A 21 -20.93 -5.49 -0.91
N VAL A 22 -21.05 -4.44 -1.71
CA VAL A 22 -20.49 -4.40 -3.08
C VAL A 22 -18.99 -4.12 -3.04
N ALA A 23 -18.51 -3.19 -2.21
CA ALA A 23 -17.10 -2.93 -2.03
C ALA A 23 -16.34 -4.18 -1.51
N TYR A 24 -16.97 -4.93 -0.62
CA TYR A 24 -16.41 -6.17 -0.07
C TYR A 24 -16.41 -7.34 -1.08
N SER A 25 -17.36 -7.38 -2.00
CA SER A 25 -17.42 -8.39 -3.06
C SER A 25 -16.29 -8.25 -4.08
N VAL A 26 -15.73 -7.05 -4.25
CA VAL A 26 -14.62 -6.79 -5.18
C VAL A 26 -13.31 -7.33 -4.63
N VAL A 27 -13.08 -7.25 -3.34
CA VAL A 27 -11.85 -7.75 -2.68
C VAL A 27 -11.76 -9.29 -2.70
N SER A 28 -12.91 -10.00 -2.74
CA SER A 28 -12.94 -11.47 -2.70
C SER A 28 -13.00 -12.14 -4.08
N LEU A 29 -13.17 -11.39 -5.18
CA LEU A 29 -13.39 -11.93 -6.52
C LEU A 29 -12.11 -12.19 -7.34
N THR A 30 -10.94 -11.87 -6.84
CA THR A 30 -9.66 -12.19 -7.51
C THR A 30 -9.15 -13.61 -7.22
N ALA A 31 -9.79 -14.36 -6.33
CA ALA A 31 -9.46 -15.76 -6.11
C ALA A 31 -10.23 -16.63 -7.12
N LYS A 32 -9.56 -17.01 -8.20
CA LYS A 32 -9.98 -18.12 -9.07
C LYS A 32 -9.93 -19.42 -8.25
N GLU A 33 -11.08 -19.84 -7.73
CA GLU A 33 -11.41 -21.26 -7.56
C GLU A 33 -12.87 -21.42 -7.13
N GLY A 34 -13.54 -22.39 -7.74
CA GLY A 34 -14.97 -22.54 -7.83
C GLY A 34 -15.74 -22.58 -6.50
N ASN A 35 -16.87 -21.91 -6.51
CA ASN A 35 -18.15 -22.19 -5.86
C ASN A 35 -18.23 -22.51 -4.35
N ARG A 36 -17.18 -22.30 -3.54
CA ARG A 36 -17.23 -22.45 -2.07
C ARG A 36 -17.37 -21.13 -1.30
N TYR A 37 -17.17 -20.00 -1.94
CA TYR A 37 -17.16 -18.68 -1.28
C TYR A 37 -18.47 -17.90 -1.33
N ALA A 38 -19.49 -18.43 -1.97
CA ALA A 38 -20.78 -17.76 -2.11
C ALA A 38 -21.63 -17.69 -0.82
N MET A 39 -21.16 -18.22 0.30
CA MET A 39 -21.87 -18.22 1.59
C MET A 39 -21.02 -17.70 2.78
N MET A 40 -20.02 -16.87 2.53
CA MET A 40 -19.43 -16.12 3.64
C MET A 40 -20.36 -14.96 3.96
N THR A 41 -21.17 -15.14 4.99
CA THR A 41 -22.03 -14.08 5.50
C THR A 41 -21.19 -12.93 6.01
N LEU A 42 -21.69 -11.68 5.92
CA LEU A 42 -21.04 -10.50 6.50
C LEU A 42 -20.75 -10.66 7.99
N ASP A 43 -21.49 -11.51 8.66
CA ASP A 43 -21.33 -11.80 10.08
C ASP A 43 -19.95 -12.39 10.38
N TRP A 44 -19.44 -13.30 9.53
CA TRP A 44 -18.09 -13.83 9.69
C TRP A 44 -17.00 -12.75 9.65
N ILE A 45 -17.18 -11.73 8.82
CA ILE A 45 -16.25 -10.60 8.71
C ILE A 45 -16.35 -9.71 9.96
N ARG A 46 -17.56 -9.46 10.44
CA ARG A 46 -17.83 -8.70 11.65
C ARG A 46 -17.18 -9.30 12.90
N GLU A 47 -17.06 -10.62 12.94
CA GLU A 47 -16.39 -11.35 14.02
C GLU A 47 -14.86 -11.14 14.03
N LYS A 48 -14.26 -10.69 12.94
CA LYS A 48 -12.80 -10.45 12.90
C LYS A 48 -12.40 -9.33 13.82
N LYS A 49 -11.26 -9.50 14.47
CA LYS A 49 -10.69 -8.54 15.42
C LYS A 49 -9.74 -7.55 14.76
N ALA A 50 -9.17 -7.92 13.62
CA ALA A 50 -8.15 -7.13 12.93
C ALA A 50 -8.34 -7.19 11.41
N PHE A 51 -7.98 -6.08 10.75
CA PHE A 51 -8.08 -5.88 9.30
C PHE A 51 -6.78 -5.33 8.73
N LEU A 52 -6.31 -5.93 7.65
CA LEU A 52 -5.33 -5.35 6.75
C LEU A 52 -6.08 -4.89 5.50
N ILE A 53 -5.93 -3.62 5.16
CA ILE A 53 -6.76 -2.94 4.18
C ILE A 53 -5.83 -2.35 3.12
N ASP A 54 -5.98 -2.80 1.88
CA ASP A 54 -5.30 -2.19 0.74
C ASP A 54 -5.86 -0.78 0.47
N MET A 55 -5.10 0.07 -0.19
CA MET A 55 -5.47 1.48 -0.37
C MET A 55 -5.95 1.79 -1.79
N ASP A 56 -5.11 1.57 -2.80
CA ASP A 56 -5.45 1.92 -4.17
C ASP A 56 -6.50 0.98 -4.76
N GLY A 57 -7.62 1.54 -5.21
CA GLY A 57 -8.77 0.77 -5.69
C GLY A 57 -9.63 0.12 -4.59
N VAL A 58 -9.30 0.30 -3.31
CA VAL A 58 -10.05 -0.21 -2.15
C VAL A 58 -10.54 0.94 -1.27
N ILE A 59 -9.69 1.87 -0.90
CA ILE A 59 -10.05 3.05 -0.12
C ILE A 59 -10.35 4.23 -1.04
N TYR A 60 -9.52 4.46 -2.04
CA TYR A 60 -9.68 5.54 -3.01
C TYR A 60 -9.28 5.10 -4.42
N HIS A 61 -9.70 5.88 -5.40
CA HIS A 61 -9.17 5.85 -6.75
C HIS A 61 -8.78 7.28 -7.14
N GLY A 62 -7.48 7.49 -7.40
CA GLY A 62 -6.92 8.82 -7.62
C GLY A 62 -7.10 9.74 -6.42
N LYS A 63 -7.99 10.73 -6.52
CA LYS A 63 -8.29 11.71 -5.45
C LYS A 63 -9.67 11.51 -4.81
N PHE A 64 -10.38 10.43 -5.13
CA PHE A 64 -11.75 10.22 -4.71
C PHE A 64 -11.86 8.96 -3.87
N LEU A 65 -12.47 9.09 -2.70
CA LEU A 65 -12.85 7.93 -1.87
C LEU A 65 -13.86 7.05 -2.61
N LEU A 66 -13.72 5.75 -2.41
CA LEU A 66 -14.73 4.81 -2.90
C LEU A 66 -15.99 4.89 -2.02
N PRO A 67 -17.17 4.64 -2.61
CA PRO A 67 -18.43 4.62 -1.86
C PRO A 67 -18.40 3.59 -0.72
N GLY A 68 -18.87 4.01 0.48
CA GLY A 68 -18.93 3.16 1.67
C GLY A 68 -17.64 3.17 2.52
N VAL A 69 -16.56 3.79 2.07
CA VAL A 69 -15.30 3.85 2.83
C VAL A 69 -15.43 4.65 4.12
N PRO A 70 -16.04 5.86 4.14
CA PRO A 70 -16.23 6.60 5.39
C PRO A 70 -17.01 5.79 6.45
N GLU A 71 -18.08 5.12 6.03
CA GLU A 71 -18.91 4.30 6.90
C GLU A 71 -18.14 3.07 7.41
N PHE A 72 -17.30 2.48 6.56
CA PHE A 72 -16.46 1.35 6.94
C PHE A 72 -15.43 1.72 7.99
N ILE A 73 -14.73 2.82 7.80
CA ILE A 73 -13.75 3.31 8.77
C ILE A 73 -14.42 3.69 10.09
N SER A 74 -15.60 4.33 10.04
CA SER A 74 -16.40 4.64 11.24
C SER A 74 -16.76 3.36 11.99
N TRP A 75 -17.26 2.35 11.28
CA TRP A 75 -17.59 1.06 11.87
C TRP A 75 -16.38 0.38 12.54
N LEU A 76 -15.19 0.38 11.89
CA LEU A 76 -13.97 -0.18 12.48
C LEU A 76 -13.63 0.50 13.82
N ARG A 77 -13.78 1.81 13.89
CA ARG A 77 -13.51 2.61 15.11
C ARG A 77 -14.54 2.38 16.19
N GLU A 78 -15.83 2.36 15.86
CA GLU A 78 -16.94 2.13 16.78
C GLU A 78 -16.88 0.75 17.42
N GLU A 79 -16.55 -0.27 16.63
CA GLU A 79 -16.40 -1.65 17.08
C GLU A 79 -15.03 -1.94 17.73
N GLY A 80 -14.15 -0.94 17.83
CA GLY A 80 -12.80 -1.11 18.39
C GLY A 80 -11.94 -2.13 17.66
N LYS A 81 -12.13 -2.28 16.34
CA LYS A 81 -11.34 -3.19 15.52
C LYS A 81 -9.91 -2.69 15.35
N LEU A 82 -8.95 -3.59 15.37
CA LEU A 82 -7.59 -3.27 14.97
C LEU A 82 -7.51 -3.21 13.44
N TYR A 83 -6.85 -2.21 12.89
CA TYR A 83 -6.66 -2.14 11.44
C TYR A 83 -5.39 -1.41 11.06
N ARG A 84 -4.88 -1.76 9.87
CA ARG A 84 -3.82 -1.05 9.16
C ARG A 84 -4.12 -0.98 7.69
N PHE A 85 -3.82 0.16 7.12
CA PHE A 85 -3.71 0.34 5.68
C PHE A 85 -2.36 -0.21 5.24
N VAL A 86 -2.39 -1.10 4.26
CA VAL A 86 -1.19 -1.70 3.66
C VAL A 86 -1.20 -1.32 2.18
N THR A 87 -0.09 -0.79 1.71
CA THR A 87 0.02 -0.35 0.31
C THR A 87 1.37 -0.74 -0.28
N ASN A 88 1.37 -1.09 -1.56
CA ASN A 88 2.58 -1.27 -2.35
C ASN A 88 3.26 0.06 -2.73
N ASN A 89 2.66 1.21 -2.40
CA ASN A 89 3.25 2.51 -2.58
C ASN A 89 4.50 2.70 -1.71
N SER A 90 5.59 3.15 -2.31
CA SER A 90 6.84 3.52 -1.64
C SER A 90 7.19 5.00 -1.80
N TYR A 91 6.33 5.74 -2.51
CA TYR A 91 6.56 7.14 -2.85
C TYR A 91 6.31 8.06 -1.66
N PHE A 92 5.19 7.85 -0.96
CA PHE A 92 4.73 8.70 0.15
C PHE A 92 5.14 8.13 1.51
N THR A 93 5.40 9.04 2.46
CA THR A 93 5.51 8.67 3.87
C THR A 93 4.14 8.35 4.47
N ALA A 94 4.12 7.76 5.67
CA ALA A 94 2.87 7.51 6.40
C ALA A 94 2.14 8.82 6.76
N GLU A 95 2.90 9.89 7.03
CA GLU A 95 2.39 11.23 7.31
C GLU A 95 1.70 11.82 6.08
N GLU A 96 2.36 11.76 4.91
CA GLU A 96 1.79 12.24 3.65
C GLU A 96 0.52 11.46 3.25
N LEU A 97 0.49 10.13 3.50
CA LEU A 97 -0.71 9.32 3.27
C LEU A 97 -1.83 9.69 4.23
N SER A 98 -1.50 9.98 5.50
CA SER A 98 -2.46 10.48 6.49
C SER A 98 -3.07 11.81 6.05
N GLU A 99 -2.25 12.76 5.62
CA GLU A 99 -2.68 14.07 5.10
C GLU A 99 -3.58 13.93 3.86
N ARG A 100 -3.23 13.02 2.95
CA ARG A 100 -4.05 12.72 1.76
C ARG A 100 -5.43 12.18 2.12
N LEU A 101 -5.53 11.24 3.06
CA LEU A 101 -6.83 10.76 3.53
C LEU A 101 -7.62 11.83 4.26
N CYS A 102 -6.96 12.66 5.06
CA CYS A 102 -7.57 13.80 5.74
C CYS A 102 -8.17 14.80 4.73
N ALA A 103 -7.45 15.12 3.65
CA ALA A 103 -7.94 15.96 2.56
C ALA A 103 -9.15 15.36 1.81
N MET A 104 -9.32 14.04 1.85
CA MET A 104 -10.49 13.32 1.32
C MET A 104 -11.62 13.18 2.34
N GLY A 105 -11.47 13.66 3.58
CA GLY A 105 -12.49 13.63 4.64
C GLY A 105 -12.36 12.49 5.64
N ILE A 106 -11.27 11.72 5.62
CA ILE A 106 -10.99 10.67 6.61
C ILE A 106 -9.81 11.09 7.47
N ASP A 107 -10.07 11.50 8.71
CA ASP A 107 -9.04 11.80 9.70
C ASP A 107 -8.39 10.49 10.18
N GLU A 108 -7.18 10.22 9.69
CA GLU A 108 -6.46 8.99 10.00
C GLU A 108 -5.03 9.30 10.47
N ARG A 109 -4.47 8.46 11.33
CA ARG A 109 -3.15 8.69 11.93
C ARG A 109 -2.05 7.96 11.17
N PRO A 110 -0.84 8.53 11.05
CA PRO A 110 0.31 7.91 10.36
C PRO A 110 0.59 6.48 10.81
N LYS A 111 0.43 6.17 12.10
CA LYS A 111 0.66 4.82 12.66
C LYS A 111 -0.22 3.71 12.06
N HIS A 112 -1.31 4.07 11.38
CA HIS A 112 -2.21 3.10 10.74
C HIS A 112 -1.76 2.70 9.33
N PHE A 113 -0.73 3.34 8.79
CA PHE A 113 -0.19 2.99 7.47
C PHE A 113 1.02 2.07 7.59
N TYR A 114 1.14 1.15 6.65
CA TYR A 114 2.29 0.30 6.43
C TYR A 114 2.56 0.22 4.94
N THR A 115 3.65 0.85 4.51
CA THR A 115 4.00 0.98 3.09
C THR A 115 5.04 -0.06 2.69
N SER A 116 5.20 -0.29 1.37
CA SER A 116 6.27 -1.13 0.86
C SER A 116 7.66 -0.57 1.17
N ALA A 117 7.79 0.76 1.30
CA ALA A 117 9.01 1.39 1.78
C ALA A 117 9.37 0.96 3.21
N MET A 118 8.39 0.97 4.12
CA MET A 118 8.57 0.51 5.50
C MET A 118 8.90 -0.99 5.56
N ALA A 119 8.30 -1.79 4.69
CA ALA A 119 8.59 -3.22 4.59
C ALA A 119 10.03 -3.47 4.13
N ALA A 120 10.50 -2.76 3.09
CA ALA A 120 11.87 -2.85 2.59
C ALA A 120 12.88 -2.41 3.67
N ALA A 121 12.60 -1.30 4.34
CA ALA A 121 13.44 -0.77 5.42
C ALA A 121 13.55 -1.75 6.60
N SER A 122 12.41 -2.30 7.03
CA SER A 122 12.37 -3.32 8.08
C SER A 122 13.13 -4.59 7.68
N PHE A 123 13.01 -5.02 6.42
CA PHE A 123 13.78 -6.15 5.93
C PHE A 123 15.28 -5.89 6.04
N CYS A 124 15.77 -4.76 5.53
CA CYS A 124 17.21 -4.41 5.57
C CYS A 124 17.74 -4.36 7.01
N SER A 125 17.03 -3.71 7.93
CA SER A 125 17.44 -3.56 9.33
C SER A 125 17.54 -4.88 10.09
N HIS A 126 16.86 -5.95 9.64
CA HIS A 126 16.96 -7.29 10.24
C HIS A 126 18.02 -8.18 9.58
N GLN A 127 18.67 -7.73 8.51
CA GLN A 127 19.65 -8.55 7.78
C GLN A 127 21.10 -8.27 8.19
N ALA A 128 21.38 -7.11 8.79
CA ALA A 128 22.73 -6.69 9.20
C ALA A 128 22.65 -5.75 10.40
N ASP A 129 23.74 -5.68 11.18
CA ASP A 129 23.85 -4.78 12.35
C ASP A 129 24.03 -3.31 11.95
N ASP A 130 24.69 -3.02 10.83
CA ASP A 130 24.87 -1.67 10.25
C ASP A 130 24.52 -1.70 8.75
N PRO A 131 23.22 -1.83 8.41
CA PRO A 131 22.78 -2.03 7.03
C PRO A 131 23.04 -0.79 6.18
N THR A 132 23.55 -1.01 4.97
CA THR A 132 23.83 0.06 4.01
C THR A 132 23.06 -0.16 2.71
N ALA A 133 22.57 0.93 2.13
CA ALA A 133 21.80 0.86 0.89
C ALA A 133 22.18 1.98 -0.10
N TRP A 134 22.09 1.67 -1.36
CA TRP A 134 21.96 2.64 -2.44
C TRP A 134 20.52 2.59 -2.99
N VAL A 135 19.94 3.74 -3.33
CA VAL A 135 18.48 3.85 -3.48
C VAL A 135 18.10 4.58 -4.76
N ILE A 136 17.14 4.02 -5.50
CA ILE A 136 16.31 4.74 -6.46
C ILE A 136 14.92 4.80 -5.86
N GLY A 137 14.41 5.99 -5.52
CA GLY A 137 13.09 6.13 -4.92
C GLY A 137 12.75 7.56 -4.52
N ALA A 138 11.54 7.77 -4.07
CA ALA A 138 11.05 9.04 -3.57
C ALA A 138 11.22 9.18 -2.05
N ASN A 139 10.76 10.30 -1.50
CA ASN A 139 10.91 10.66 -0.09
C ASN A 139 10.41 9.59 0.88
N GLY A 140 9.29 8.91 0.56
CA GLY A 140 8.74 7.84 1.41
C GLY A 140 9.73 6.70 1.65
N LEU A 141 10.50 6.31 0.61
CA LEU A 141 11.50 5.26 0.73
C LEU A 141 12.72 5.73 1.53
N TYR A 142 13.25 6.92 1.26
CA TYR A 142 14.37 7.49 2.01
C TYR A 142 14.04 7.63 3.50
N SER A 143 12.90 8.24 3.82
CA SER A 143 12.45 8.42 5.21
C SER A 143 12.27 7.10 5.96
N ALA A 144 11.72 6.08 5.31
CA ALA A 144 11.54 4.77 5.92
C ALA A 144 12.89 4.08 6.22
N LEU A 145 13.85 4.17 5.31
CA LEU A 145 15.19 3.60 5.48
C LEU A 145 15.95 4.30 6.62
N GLU A 146 15.94 5.63 6.66
CA GLU A 146 16.56 6.41 7.72
C GLU A 146 15.94 6.09 9.09
N ALA A 147 14.61 6.03 9.18
CA ALA A 147 13.91 5.68 10.41
C ALA A 147 14.23 4.25 10.91
N ALA A 148 14.57 3.34 10.00
CA ALA A 148 14.98 1.97 10.31
C ALA A 148 16.49 1.83 10.59
N GLY A 149 17.27 2.92 10.54
CA GLY A 149 18.72 2.92 10.76
C GLY A 149 19.54 2.40 9.58
N VAL A 150 18.96 2.34 8.38
CA VAL A 150 19.67 1.95 7.16
C VAL A 150 20.47 3.17 6.65
N ARG A 151 21.78 3.04 6.58
CA ARG A 151 22.67 4.11 6.11
C ARG A 151 22.74 4.13 4.59
N ILE A 152 22.39 5.27 3.99
CA ILE A 152 22.45 5.45 2.54
C ILE A 152 23.87 5.83 2.13
N THR A 153 24.42 5.11 1.15
CA THR A 153 25.80 5.30 0.70
C THR A 153 25.96 4.98 -0.78
N ASP A 154 26.95 5.64 -1.38
CA ASP A 154 27.43 5.38 -2.74
C ASP A 154 28.54 4.34 -2.81
N GLU A 155 29.14 4.01 -1.66
CA GLU A 155 30.33 3.18 -1.55
C GLU A 155 29.97 1.79 -1.02
N ASN A 156 30.08 0.77 -1.87
CA ASN A 156 29.89 -0.63 -1.53
C ASN A 156 28.66 -0.92 -0.66
N PRO A 157 27.45 -0.50 -1.07
CA PRO A 157 26.24 -0.74 -0.30
C PRO A 157 25.95 -2.25 -0.25
N GLU A 158 25.38 -2.71 0.86
CA GLU A 158 24.91 -4.07 0.99
C GLU A 158 23.64 -4.34 0.16
N PHE A 159 22.81 -3.30 0.03
CA PHE A 159 21.54 -3.35 -0.72
C PHE A 159 21.49 -2.30 -1.81
N VAL A 160 20.87 -2.65 -2.93
CA VAL A 160 20.34 -1.74 -3.93
C VAL A 160 18.82 -1.81 -3.84
N ILE A 161 18.18 -0.68 -3.48
CA ILE A 161 16.74 -0.64 -3.27
C ILE A 161 16.11 0.24 -4.33
N VAL A 162 15.12 -0.33 -5.04
CA VAL A 162 14.41 0.33 -6.14
C VAL A 162 12.94 0.44 -5.78
N GLY A 163 12.47 1.68 -5.64
CA GLY A 163 11.09 2.04 -5.31
C GLY A 163 10.49 3.01 -6.31
N GLU A 164 9.27 3.44 -6.07
CA GLU A 164 8.59 4.42 -6.92
C GLU A 164 9.32 5.75 -6.93
N SER A 165 9.43 6.36 -8.12
CA SER A 165 10.01 7.68 -8.33
C SER A 165 9.55 8.26 -9.65
N GLU A 166 9.46 9.58 -9.73
CA GLU A 166 9.17 10.31 -10.98
C GLU A 166 10.43 10.76 -11.73
N LYS A 167 11.56 10.95 -11.03
CA LYS A 167 12.73 11.65 -11.58
C LYS A 167 14.04 10.87 -11.47
N GLU A 168 14.13 9.95 -10.53
CA GLU A 168 15.38 9.27 -10.18
C GLU A 168 15.71 8.11 -11.13
N TYR A 169 14.78 7.68 -11.98
CA TYR A 169 14.99 6.67 -13.03
C TYR A 169 15.76 7.25 -14.23
N THR A 170 17.00 7.61 -14.00
CA THR A 170 17.91 8.03 -15.08
C THR A 170 18.72 6.84 -15.58
N TRP A 171 19.26 6.94 -16.81
CA TRP A 171 20.17 5.92 -17.35
C TRP A 171 21.36 5.69 -16.43
N GLN A 172 21.95 6.76 -15.91
CA GLN A 172 23.08 6.70 -14.99
C GLN A 172 22.75 5.98 -13.68
N ALA A 173 21.57 6.24 -13.13
CA ALA A 173 21.10 5.55 -11.92
C ALA A 173 20.89 4.05 -12.18
N ILE A 174 20.30 3.68 -13.31
CA ILE A 174 20.10 2.29 -13.68
C ILE A 174 21.45 1.58 -13.89
N GLU A 175 22.38 2.19 -14.62
CA GLU A 175 23.71 1.64 -14.82
C GLU A 175 24.46 1.44 -13.50
N LYS A 176 24.37 2.43 -12.59
CA LYS A 176 24.97 2.32 -11.26
C LYS A 176 24.34 1.20 -10.44
N ALA A 177 23.02 1.09 -10.43
CA ALA A 177 22.32 0.01 -9.75
C ALA A 177 22.76 -1.37 -10.24
N VAL A 178 22.83 -1.55 -11.56
CA VAL A 178 23.31 -2.81 -12.18
C VAL A 178 24.75 -3.12 -11.76
N ASN A 179 25.65 -2.13 -11.82
CA ASN A 179 27.04 -2.32 -11.44
C ASN A 179 27.18 -2.69 -9.95
N LEU A 180 26.43 -2.06 -9.06
CA LEU A 180 26.45 -2.39 -7.63
C LEU A 180 25.95 -3.82 -7.38
N VAL A 181 24.88 -4.25 -8.06
CA VAL A 181 24.33 -5.61 -7.94
C VAL A 181 25.32 -6.65 -8.49
N VAL A 182 25.94 -6.39 -9.64
CA VAL A 182 26.98 -7.28 -10.23
C VAL A 182 28.19 -7.40 -9.29
N ASN A 183 28.50 -6.36 -8.54
CA ASN A 183 29.57 -6.35 -7.53
C ASN A 183 29.16 -6.93 -6.18
N GLY A 184 27.94 -7.48 -6.04
CA GLY A 184 27.53 -8.27 -4.89
C GLY A 184 26.46 -7.64 -3.99
N ALA A 185 26.00 -6.43 -4.28
CA ALA A 185 24.87 -5.83 -3.55
C ALA A 185 23.56 -6.60 -3.83
N ARG A 186 22.73 -6.76 -2.83
CA ARG A 186 21.43 -7.45 -2.95
C ARG A 186 20.37 -6.48 -3.48
N LEU A 187 19.71 -6.85 -4.58
CA LEU A 187 18.62 -6.05 -5.16
C LEU A 187 17.30 -6.29 -4.42
N ILE A 188 16.64 -5.19 -4.05
CA ILE A 188 15.30 -5.17 -3.46
C ILE A 188 14.42 -4.25 -4.30
N GLY A 189 13.33 -4.77 -4.84
CA GLY A 189 12.24 -3.95 -5.40
C GLY A 189 11.12 -3.80 -4.37
N THR A 190 10.60 -2.59 -4.20
CA THR A 190 9.49 -2.32 -3.27
C THR A 190 8.14 -2.73 -3.83
N ASN A 191 8.05 -2.87 -5.16
CA ASN A 191 6.85 -3.28 -5.87
C ASN A 191 7.25 -4.17 -7.05
N ALA A 192 6.51 -5.27 -7.26
CA ALA A 192 6.70 -6.19 -8.39
C ALA A 192 5.81 -5.87 -9.60
N ASP A 193 4.94 -4.88 -9.51
CA ASP A 193 4.04 -4.51 -10.59
C ASP A 193 4.79 -3.90 -11.76
N LEU A 194 4.40 -4.29 -12.98
CA LEU A 194 5.02 -3.80 -14.21
C LEU A 194 4.58 -2.38 -14.58
N ALA A 195 3.46 -1.92 -14.03
CA ALA A 195 2.91 -0.58 -14.24
C ALA A 195 2.12 -0.14 -13.01
N GLY A 196 2.15 1.16 -12.70
CA GLY A 196 1.28 1.75 -11.69
C GLY A 196 -0.14 1.99 -12.22
N PRO A 197 -1.11 2.27 -11.34
CA PRO A 197 -2.42 2.76 -11.75
C PRO A 197 -2.23 4.09 -12.48
N GLY A 198 -2.66 4.13 -13.77
CA GLY A 198 -2.63 5.31 -14.63
C GLY A 198 -3.73 6.31 -14.29
#